data_67cb65ba5f5f1abd15df8d6ddd41e84a
#
_entry.id   67cb65ba5f5f1abd15df8d6ddd41e84a
#
_cell.length_a   1.000
_cell.length_b   1.000
_cell.length_c   1.000
_cell.angle_alpha   90.00
_cell.angle_beta   90.00
_cell.angle_gamma   90.00
#
_symmetry.space_group_name_H-M   'P 1'
#
loop_
_entity.id
_entity.type
_entity.pdbx_description
1 polymer ?
#
loop_
_entity_poly.entity_id
_entity_poly.type
_entity_poly.pdbx_seq_one_letter_code
_entity_poly.pdbx_strand_id
1 'polypeptide(L)'
;LRSLVGSEMCIRDRFNVLLQVLDDGRITDSQGRTVDFKNTIIILTSNLGSQILLDGIGADGEITQAAKDQVDALLHHTFRPEFLNRLDEIVFYKPLTKDNITGIIDLQIDALNRRLADKQLRCELTDTAKQLIIDTSYDPQFGARPLRRYIQHTVETLIAKKILAGSILPGETITVDVENGELVIR
;
A
#
# COMPACT_ATOMS: atom_id res chain seq x y z
N LEU A 1 11.83 31.37 9.02
CA LEU A 1 12.84 30.67 9.88
C LEU A 1 12.27 30.24 11.25
N ARG A 2 11.08 30.65 11.64
CA ARG A 2 10.42 30.25 12.91
C ARG A 2 9.60 28.96 12.83
N SER A 3 9.36 28.41 11.65
CA SER A 3 8.50 27.22 11.46
C SER A 3 9.24 25.88 11.56
N LEU A 4 10.58 25.86 11.46
CA LEU A 4 11.38 24.62 11.50
C LEU A 4 11.71 24.14 12.94
N VAL A 5 11.78 25.04 13.91
CA VAL A 5 12.05 24.69 15.31
C VAL A 5 10.83 24.01 15.97
N GLY A 6 9.61 24.27 15.48
CA GLY A 6 8.39 23.62 15.95
C GLY A 6 8.19 22.17 15.49
N SER A 7 8.84 21.75 14.38
CA SER A 7 8.62 20.41 13.82
C SER A 7 9.35 19.32 14.59
N GLU A 8 10.58 19.56 15.04
CA GLU A 8 11.33 18.55 15.82
C GLU A 8 10.78 18.37 17.23
N MET A 9 10.34 19.46 17.88
CA MET A 9 9.65 19.37 19.16
C MET A 9 8.31 18.63 19.04
N CYS A 10 7.53 18.89 17.98
CA CYS A 10 6.28 18.18 17.71
C CYS A 10 6.50 16.68 17.41
N ILE A 11 7.61 16.30 16.80
CA ILE A 11 7.93 14.89 16.54
C ILE A 11 8.25 14.17 17.85
N ARG A 12 9.06 14.77 18.73
CA ARG A 12 9.39 14.21 20.05
C ARG A 12 8.15 14.05 20.93
N ASP A 13 7.26 15.03 20.93
CA ASP A 13 6.02 14.99 21.72
C ASP A 13 5.07 13.89 21.24
N ARG A 14 5.01 13.64 19.92
CA ARG A 14 4.20 12.53 19.36
C ARG A 14 4.70 11.16 19.81
N PHE A 15 6.02 10.96 19.87
CA PHE A 15 6.58 9.70 20.39
C PHE A 15 6.33 9.52 21.89
N ASN A 16 6.33 10.58 22.68
CA ASN A 16 5.99 10.49 24.10
C ASN A 16 4.54 10.03 24.32
N VAL A 17 3.61 10.49 23.48
CA VAL A 17 2.22 10.03 23.50
C VAL A 17 2.11 8.55 23.15
N LEU A 18 2.86 8.08 22.14
CA LEU A 18 2.91 6.66 21.77
C LEU A 18 3.53 5.82 22.90
N LEU A 19 4.59 6.28 23.55
CA LEU A 19 5.17 5.60 24.70
C LEU A 19 4.16 5.39 25.82
N GLN A 20 3.32 6.39 26.13
CA GLN A 20 2.26 6.24 27.12
C GLN A 20 1.26 5.15 26.74
N VAL A 21 0.88 5.05 25.45
CA VAL A 21 -0.01 3.99 24.97
C VAL A 21 0.65 2.61 25.07
N LEU A 22 1.93 2.51 24.68
CA LEU A 22 2.67 1.24 24.70
C LEU A 22 2.98 0.77 26.14
N ASP A 23 3.19 1.69 27.09
CA ASP A 23 3.50 1.37 28.49
C ASP A 23 2.24 1.12 29.32
N ASP A 24 1.28 2.05 29.29
CA ASP A 24 0.11 2.04 30.15
C ASP A 24 -1.12 1.37 29.51
N GLY A 25 -1.08 1.12 28.18
CA GLY A 25 -2.22 0.64 27.41
C GLY A 25 -3.40 1.61 27.40
N ARG A 26 -3.15 2.89 27.65
CA ARG A 26 -4.18 3.94 27.69
C ARG A 26 -3.59 5.31 27.39
N ILE A 27 -4.44 6.23 26.96
CA ILE A 27 -4.10 7.63 26.76
C ILE A 27 -5.14 8.51 27.43
N THR A 28 -4.69 9.57 28.08
CA THR A 28 -5.58 10.56 28.70
C THR A 28 -5.41 11.91 28.00
N ASP A 29 -6.50 12.49 27.54
CA ASP A 29 -6.49 13.81 26.90
C ASP A 29 -6.38 14.96 27.94
N SER A 30 -6.20 16.17 27.45
CA SER A 30 -6.10 17.39 28.30
C SER A 30 -7.37 17.70 29.10
N GLN A 31 -8.50 17.03 28.78
CA GLN A 31 -9.78 17.17 29.47
C GLN A 31 -10.00 16.05 30.51
N GLY A 32 -9.01 15.19 30.73
CA GLY A 32 -9.09 14.08 31.66
C GLY A 32 -9.84 12.84 31.14
N ARG A 33 -10.21 12.78 29.85
CA ARG A 33 -10.85 11.61 29.25
C ARG A 33 -9.79 10.57 28.91
N THR A 34 -9.99 9.36 29.39
CA THR A 34 -9.05 8.24 29.17
C THR A 34 -9.63 7.27 28.14
N VAL A 35 -8.81 6.89 27.15
CA VAL A 35 -9.08 5.86 26.14
C VAL A 35 -8.22 4.65 26.44
N ASP A 36 -8.80 3.47 26.48
CA ASP A 36 -8.13 2.18 26.74
C ASP A 36 -7.70 1.51 25.42
N PHE A 37 -6.43 1.12 25.32
CA PHE A 37 -5.81 0.43 24.19
C PHE A 37 -5.36 -1.00 24.54
N LYS A 38 -5.66 -1.53 25.73
CA LYS A 38 -5.16 -2.84 26.18
C LYS A 38 -5.56 -4.00 25.29
N ASN A 39 -6.69 -3.88 24.60
CA ASN A 39 -7.20 -4.91 23.70
C ASN A 39 -6.99 -4.53 22.21
N THR A 40 -5.94 -3.78 21.89
CA THR A 40 -5.64 -3.34 20.52
C THR A 40 -4.30 -3.90 20.05
N ILE A 41 -4.18 -4.10 18.74
CA ILE A 41 -2.92 -4.33 18.06
C ILE A 41 -2.50 -3.01 17.44
N ILE A 42 -1.30 -2.53 17.80
CA ILE A 42 -0.76 -1.27 17.30
C ILE A 42 0.26 -1.59 16.21
N ILE A 43 -0.01 -1.13 14.99
CA ILE A 43 0.88 -1.32 13.85
C ILE A 43 1.42 0.06 13.43
N LEU A 44 2.75 0.20 13.48
CA LEU A 44 3.47 1.39 13.05
C LEU A 44 4.12 1.11 11.71
N THR A 45 3.91 1.98 10.73
CA THR A 45 4.52 1.83 9.40
C THR A 45 5.47 2.98 9.13
N SER A 46 6.62 2.67 8.51
CA SER A 46 7.64 3.65 8.13
C SER A 46 8.26 3.25 6.80
N ASN A 47 8.79 4.23 6.07
CA ASN A 47 9.64 4.02 4.89
C ASN A 47 11.12 4.25 5.20
N LEU A 48 11.49 4.32 6.48
CA LEU A 48 12.87 4.50 6.90
C LEU A 48 13.73 3.31 6.43
N GLY A 49 14.85 3.59 5.76
CA GLY A 49 15.74 2.56 5.23
C GLY A 49 15.20 1.81 4.01
N SER A 50 14.11 2.25 3.39
CA SER A 50 13.53 1.56 2.22
C SER A 50 14.53 1.38 1.07
N GLN A 51 15.39 2.35 0.81
CA GLN A 51 16.42 2.24 -0.23
C GLN A 51 17.45 1.17 0.11
N ILE A 52 17.88 1.08 1.37
CA ILE A 52 18.84 0.06 1.84
C ILE A 52 18.24 -1.35 1.63
N LEU A 53 16.95 -1.52 1.93
CA LEU A 53 16.26 -2.79 1.72
C LEU A 53 16.14 -3.15 0.24
N LEU A 54 15.84 -2.16 -0.63
CA LEU A 54 15.74 -2.36 -2.08
C LEU A 54 17.09 -2.75 -2.68
N ASP A 55 18.16 -2.06 -2.30
CA ASP A 55 19.53 -2.32 -2.78
C ASP A 55 20.11 -3.63 -2.21
N GLY A 56 19.56 -4.08 -1.09
CA GLY A 56 19.97 -5.30 -0.38
C GLY A 56 19.17 -6.55 -0.72
N ILE A 57 18.44 -6.57 -1.85
CA ILE A 57 17.74 -7.78 -2.30
C ILE A 57 18.72 -8.74 -2.94
N GLY A 58 18.76 -9.97 -2.45
CA GLY A 58 19.58 -11.05 -3.00
C GLY A 58 19.03 -11.59 -4.33
N ALA A 59 19.81 -12.44 -4.98
CA ALA A 59 19.41 -13.11 -6.22
C ALA A 59 18.20 -14.06 -6.03
N ASP A 60 17.93 -14.46 -4.79
CA ASP A 60 16.77 -15.26 -4.35
C ASP A 60 15.50 -14.43 -4.11
N GLY A 61 15.58 -13.10 -4.27
CA GLY A 61 14.47 -12.17 -4.00
C GLY A 61 14.24 -11.87 -2.51
N GLU A 62 15.12 -12.37 -1.63
CA GLU A 62 15.06 -12.12 -0.19
C GLU A 62 15.94 -10.94 0.22
N ILE A 63 15.55 -10.25 1.31
CA ILE A 63 16.37 -9.18 1.89
C ILE A 63 17.56 -9.80 2.61
N THR A 64 18.77 -9.41 2.21
CA THR A 64 20.01 -9.90 2.83
C THR A 64 20.10 -9.49 4.29
N GLN A 65 20.79 -10.32 5.11
CA GLN A 65 20.99 -10.00 6.52
C GLN A 65 21.76 -8.68 6.70
N ALA A 66 22.73 -8.42 5.85
CA ALA A 66 23.50 -7.16 5.88
C ALA A 66 22.60 -5.92 5.69
N ALA A 67 21.59 -5.99 4.82
CA ALA A 67 20.64 -4.89 4.64
C ALA A 67 19.73 -4.72 5.86
N LYS A 68 19.28 -5.80 6.46
CA LYS A 68 18.50 -5.76 7.72
C LYS A 68 19.31 -5.12 8.85
N ASP A 69 20.56 -5.51 9.02
CA ASP A 69 21.45 -4.98 10.06
C ASP A 69 21.71 -3.47 9.87
N GLN A 70 21.84 -3.03 8.62
CA GLN A 70 22.01 -1.58 8.30
C GLN A 70 20.74 -0.79 8.64
N VAL A 71 19.55 -1.34 8.34
CA VAL A 71 18.29 -0.66 8.69
C VAL A 71 18.07 -0.68 10.19
N ASP A 72 18.43 -1.75 10.89
CA ASP A 72 18.37 -1.82 12.34
C ASP A 72 19.27 -0.77 13.00
N ALA A 73 20.51 -0.63 12.53
CA ALA A 73 21.40 0.43 12.98
C ALA A 73 20.80 1.84 12.72
N LEU A 74 20.13 2.05 11.57
CA LEU A 74 19.46 3.30 11.26
C LEU A 74 18.26 3.56 12.20
N LEU A 75 17.49 2.53 12.55
CA LEU A 75 16.40 2.61 13.52
C LEU A 75 16.92 3.04 14.89
N HIS A 76 17.99 2.41 15.38
CA HIS A 76 18.62 2.76 16.65
C HIS A 76 19.21 4.19 16.69
N HIS A 77 19.62 4.71 15.54
CA HIS A 77 20.05 6.10 15.41
C HIS A 77 18.87 7.11 15.40
N THR A 78 17.74 6.68 14.79
CA THR A 78 16.59 7.56 14.54
C THR A 78 15.60 7.61 15.71
N PHE A 79 15.38 6.48 16.35
CA PHE A 79 14.42 6.33 17.44
C PHE A 79 15.14 6.16 18.78
N ARG A 80 14.46 6.58 19.83
CA ARG A 80 15.01 6.38 21.19
C ARG A 80 14.97 4.90 21.58
N PRO A 81 15.97 4.42 22.33
CA PRO A 81 15.99 3.04 22.81
C PRO A 81 14.72 2.62 23.57
N GLU A 82 14.17 3.54 24.39
CA GLU A 82 12.94 3.29 25.13
C GLU A 82 11.76 2.97 24.21
N PHE A 83 11.69 3.59 23.03
CA PHE A 83 10.65 3.33 22.07
C PHE A 83 10.83 1.99 21.34
N LEU A 84 12.05 1.70 20.88
CA LEU A 84 12.35 0.44 20.19
C LEU A 84 12.16 -0.77 21.11
N ASN A 85 12.49 -0.66 22.40
CA ASN A 85 12.31 -1.71 23.39
C ASN A 85 10.84 -2.02 23.72
N ARG A 86 9.88 -1.23 23.24
CA ARG A 86 8.43 -1.46 23.41
C ARG A 86 7.78 -2.08 22.19
N LEU A 87 8.53 -2.24 21.10
CA LEU A 87 8.06 -2.94 19.92
C LEU A 87 8.28 -4.44 20.12
N ASP A 88 7.22 -5.22 19.94
CA ASP A 88 7.30 -6.69 20.04
C ASP A 88 8.05 -7.27 18.85
N GLU A 89 7.87 -6.67 17.65
CA GLU A 89 8.45 -7.17 16.41
C GLU A 89 8.71 -6.03 15.41
N ILE A 90 9.82 -6.14 14.68
CA ILE A 90 10.15 -5.26 13.53
C ILE A 90 10.10 -6.12 12.28
N VAL A 91 9.13 -5.83 11.40
CA VAL A 91 8.90 -6.56 10.16
C VAL A 91 9.43 -5.78 8.97
N PHE A 92 10.29 -6.43 8.19
CA PHE A 92 10.81 -5.86 6.94
C PHE A 92 9.97 -6.35 5.77
N TYR A 93 9.32 -5.41 5.07
CA TYR A 93 8.57 -5.73 3.86
C TYR A 93 9.49 -5.77 2.65
N LYS A 94 9.43 -6.86 1.90
CA LYS A 94 10.12 -7.00 0.61
C LYS A 94 9.29 -6.37 -0.52
N PRO A 95 9.96 -5.99 -1.63
CA PRO A 95 9.26 -5.55 -2.82
C PRO A 95 8.29 -6.61 -3.33
N LEU A 96 7.25 -6.15 -4.02
CA LEU A 96 6.27 -7.03 -4.61
C LEU A 96 6.87 -7.78 -5.81
N THR A 97 6.67 -9.10 -5.87
CA THR A 97 7.00 -9.92 -7.03
C THR A 97 5.92 -9.77 -8.12
N LYS A 98 6.22 -10.20 -9.37
CA LYS A 98 5.24 -10.20 -10.46
C LYS A 98 3.98 -10.98 -10.10
N ASP A 99 4.12 -12.12 -9.41
CA ASP A 99 2.98 -12.93 -8.97
C ASP A 99 2.10 -12.20 -7.95
N ASN A 100 2.74 -11.51 -7.01
CA ASN A 100 2.00 -10.64 -6.06
C ASN A 100 1.24 -9.53 -6.78
N ILE A 101 1.83 -8.95 -7.84
CA ILE A 101 1.21 -7.89 -8.63
C ILE A 101 -0.04 -8.42 -9.35
N THR A 102 0.02 -9.61 -9.94
CA THR A 102 -1.15 -10.24 -10.57
C THR A 102 -2.30 -10.41 -9.56
N GLY A 103 -2.00 -10.91 -8.36
CA GLY A 103 -3.01 -11.00 -7.30
C GLY A 103 -3.60 -9.65 -6.87
N ILE A 104 -2.78 -8.58 -6.88
CA ILE A 104 -3.26 -7.22 -6.59
C ILE A 104 -4.19 -6.71 -7.70
N ILE A 105 -3.90 -7.01 -8.98
CA ILE A 105 -4.81 -6.69 -10.08
C ILE A 105 -6.16 -7.36 -9.86
N ASP A 106 -6.17 -8.64 -9.55
CA ASP A 106 -7.41 -9.39 -9.31
C ASP A 106 -8.22 -8.78 -8.17
N LEU A 107 -7.59 -8.41 -7.06
CA LEU A 107 -8.25 -7.70 -5.95
C LEU A 107 -8.83 -6.34 -6.36
N GLN A 108 -8.16 -5.58 -7.25
CA GLN A 108 -8.69 -4.30 -7.75
C GLN A 108 -9.89 -4.53 -8.68
N ILE A 109 -9.85 -5.56 -9.52
CA ILE A 109 -10.98 -5.93 -10.38
C ILE A 109 -12.15 -6.45 -9.55
N ASP A 110 -11.91 -7.22 -8.51
CA ASP A 110 -12.97 -7.63 -7.59
C ASP A 110 -13.63 -6.43 -6.88
N ALA A 111 -12.83 -5.45 -6.46
CA ALA A 111 -13.36 -4.22 -5.89
C ALA A 111 -14.17 -3.40 -6.91
N LEU A 112 -13.77 -3.40 -8.18
CA LEU A 112 -14.53 -2.81 -9.28
C LEU A 112 -15.84 -3.57 -9.50
N ASN A 113 -15.80 -4.89 -9.51
CA ASN A 113 -16.97 -5.75 -9.70
C ASN A 113 -18.03 -5.56 -8.62
N ARG A 114 -17.63 -5.34 -7.36
CA ARG A 114 -18.58 -4.99 -6.29
C ARG A 114 -19.37 -3.71 -6.59
N ARG A 115 -18.74 -2.70 -7.24
CA ARG A 115 -19.40 -1.46 -7.66
C ARG A 115 -20.24 -1.64 -8.93
N LEU A 116 -19.83 -2.53 -9.83
CA LEU A 116 -20.57 -2.87 -11.05
C LEU A 116 -21.80 -3.75 -10.77
N ALA A 117 -21.82 -4.48 -9.66
CA ALA A 117 -22.92 -5.36 -9.27
C ALA A 117 -24.26 -4.64 -9.19
N ASP A 118 -24.29 -3.39 -8.73
CA ASP A 118 -25.51 -2.55 -8.69
C ASP A 118 -26.12 -2.32 -10.09
N LYS A 119 -25.30 -2.44 -11.13
CA LYS A 119 -25.70 -2.33 -12.54
C LYS A 119 -25.86 -3.69 -13.23
N GLN A 120 -25.74 -4.78 -12.48
CA GLN A 120 -25.76 -6.16 -12.98
C GLN A 120 -24.64 -6.41 -14.02
N LEU A 121 -23.49 -5.76 -13.89
CA LEU A 121 -22.34 -5.90 -14.77
C LEU A 121 -21.18 -6.56 -14.05
N ARG A 122 -20.32 -7.23 -14.81
CA ARG A 122 -19.08 -7.83 -14.36
C ARG A 122 -17.94 -7.48 -15.31
N CYS A 123 -16.76 -7.24 -14.79
CA CYS A 123 -15.54 -7.01 -15.54
C CYS A 123 -14.57 -8.18 -15.35
N GLU A 124 -13.98 -8.64 -16.43
CA GLU A 124 -12.91 -9.63 -16.44
C GLU A 124 -11.75 -9.12 -17.30
N LEU A 125 -10.52 -9.41 -16.88
CA LEU A 125 -9.31 -9.10 -17.65
C LEU A 125 -8.77 -10.38 -18.25
N THR A 126 -8.35 -10.32 -19.52
CA THR A 126 -7.55 -11.40 -20.12
C THR A 126 -6.13 -11.40 -19.52
N ASP A 127 -5.42 -12.52 -19.63
CA ASP A 127 -4.03 -12.61 -19.16
C ASP A 127 -3.12 -11.64 -19.92
N THR A 128 -3.40 -11.40 -21.19
CA THR A 128 -2.71 -10.39 -22.01
C THR A 128 -2.94 -8.97 -21.48
N ALA A 129 -4.17 -8.65 -21.06
CA ALA A 129 -4.50 -7.37 -20.46
C ALA A 129 -3.81 -7.19 -19.10
N LYS A 130 -3.79 -8.22 -18.26
CA LYS A 130 -3.05 -8.20 -16.98
C LYS A 130 -1.56 -7.96 -17.20
N GLN A 131 -0.95 -8.66 -18.17
CA GLN A 131 0.47 -8.49 -18.47
C GLN A 131 0.79 -7.07 -18.97
N LEU A 132 -0.03 -6.51 -19.87
CA LEU A 132 0.14 -5.13 -20.33
C LEU A 132 0.03 -4.12 -19.16
N ILE A 133 -0.92 -4.32 -18.25
CA ILE A 133 -1.07 -3.48 -17.06
C ILE A 133 0.21 -3.54 -16.20
N ILE A 134 0.76 -4.74 -15.99
CA ILE A 134 2.00 -4.93 -15.21
C ILE A 134 3.16 -4.20 -15.88
N ASP A 135 3.37 -4.47 -17.16
CA ASP A 135 4.53 -3.93 -17.90
C ASP A 135 4.49 -2.40 -18.03
N THR A 136 3.27 -1.82 -18.04
CA THR A 136 3.09 -0.37 -18.18
C THR A 136 3.14 0.37 -16.84
N SER A 137 2.69 -0.25 -15.75
CA SER A 137 2.42 0.48 -14.51
C SER A 137 3.19 -0.01 -13.29
N TYR A 138 3.91 -1.13 -13.39
CA TYR A 138 4.69 -1.62 -12.27
C TYR A 138 6.02 -0.88 -12.13
N ASP A 139 6.27 -0.36 -10.93
CA ASP A 139 7.54 0.23 -10.53
C ASP A 139 7.91 -0.30 -9.14
N PRO A 140 9.06 -1.00 -9.00
CA PRO A 140 9.51 -1.55 -7.71
C PRO A 140 9.62 -0.51 -6.59
N GLN A 141 9.93 0.75 -6.92
CA GLN A 141 10.09 1.83 -5.93
C GLN A 141 8.76 2.33 -5.39
N PHE A 142 7.71 2.34 -6.22
CA PHE A 142 6.39 2.88 -5.86
C PHE A 142 5.36 1.80 -5.50
N GLY A 143 5.71 0.51 -5.66
CA GLY A 143 4.85 -0.63 -5.35
C GLY A 143 3.58 -0.68 -6.21
N ALA A 144 2.43 -0.96 -5.57
CA ALA A 144 1.16 -1.11 -6.27
C ALA A 144 0.38 0.21 -6.50
N ARG A 145 0.89 1.37 -6.07
CA ARG A 145 0.20 2.65 -6.23
C ARG A 145 0.04 3.09 -7.69
N PRO A 146 1.07 3.01 -8.56
CA PRO A 146 0.93 3.32 -9.98
C PRO A 146 -0.06 2.40 -10.68
N LEU A 147 -0.03 1.11 -10.36
CA LEU A 147 -0.94 0.08 -10.88
C LEU A 147 -2.42 0.42 -10.59
N ARG A 148 -2.75 0.77 -9.35
CA ARG A 148 -4.11 1.17 -9.00
C ARG A 148 -4.57 2.39 -9.80
N ARG A 149 -3.70 3.39 -9.94
CA ARG A 149 -4.01 4.58 -10.75
C ARG A 149 -4.23 4.24 -12.21
N TYR A 150 -3.39 3.36 -12.77
CA TYR A 150 -3.51 2.92 -14.15
C TYR A 150 -4.84 2.21 -14.39
N ILE A 151 -5.23 1.26 -13.54
CA ILE A 151 -6.52 0.57 -13.63
C ILE A 151 -7.67 1.57 -13.57
N GLN A 152 -7.64 2.51 -12.63
CA GLN A 152 -8.69 3.54 -12.51
C GLN A 152 -8.78 4.43 -13.74
N HIS A 153 -7.65 4.92 -14.25
CA HIS A 153 -7.66 5.84 -15.39
C HIS A 153 -7.92 5.14 -16.72
N THR A 154 -7.55 3.89 -16.87
CA THR A 154 -7.67 3.17 -18.14
C THR A 154 -8.89 2.25 -18.12
N VAL A 155 -8.88 1.20 -17.28
CA VAL A 155 -9.94 0.18 -17.26
C VAL A 155 -11.30 0.78 -16.84
N GLU A 156 -11.35 1.47 -15.71
CA GLU A 156 -12.61 2.06 -15.22
C GLU A 156 -13.14 3.13 -16.20
N THR A 157 -12.25 3.90 -16.81
CA THR A 157 -12.66 4.93 -17.80
C THR A 157 -13.20 4.30 -19.09
N LEU A 158 -12.59 3.22 -19.58
CA LEU A 158 -13.09 2.48 -20.74
C LEU A 158 -14.49 1.91 -20.48
N ILE A 159 -14.69 1.28 -19.34
CA ILE A 159 -15.98 0.74 -18.92
C ILE A 159 -17.02 1.85 -18.79
N ALA A 160 -16.67 2.96 -18.12
CA ALA A 160 -17.57 4.10 -17.95
C ALA A 160 -18.02 4.68 -19.30
N LYS A 161 -17.11 4.84 -20.26
CA LYS A 161 -17.44 5.32 -21.62
C LYS A 161 -18.42 4.39 -22.32
N LYS A 162 -18.25 3.08 -22.22
CA LYS A 162 -19.12 2.06 -22.83
C LYS A 162 -20.50 2.03 -22.18
N ILE A 163 -20.58 2.17 -20.86
CA ILE A 163 -21.86 2.29 -20.13
C ILE A 163 -22.61 3.56 -20.55
N LEU A 164 -21.92 4.72 -20.61
CA LEU A 164 -22.54 5.98 -21.02
C LEU A 164 -23.00 5.96 -22.48
N ALA A 165 -22.29 5.26 -23.35
CA ALA A 165 -22.68 5.07 -24.74
C ALA A 165 -23.86 4.10 -24.93
N GLY A 166 -24.36 3.47 -23.86
CA GLY A 166 -25.42 2.46 -23.95
C GLY A 166 -25.03 1.18 -24.68
N SER A 167 -23.72 0.91 -24.80
CA SER A 167 -23.21 -0.23 -25.58
C SER A 167 -23.12 -1.52 -24.77
N ILE A 168 -23.51 -1.51 -23.49
CA ILE A 168 -23.46 -2.65 -22.57
C ILE A 168 -24.83 -2.80 -21.94
N LEU A 169 -25.38 -4.01 -21.99
CA LEU A 169 -26.67 -4.34 -21.41
C LEU A 169 -26.51 -4.89 -19.99
N PRO A 170 -27.49 -4.68 -19.09
CA PRO A 170 -27.50 -5.32 -17.79
C PRO A 170 -27.40 -6.84 -17.91
N GLY A 171 -26.55 -7.46 -17.11
CA GLY A 171 -26.28 -8.90 -17.11
C GLY A 171 -25.09 -9.31 -17.98
N GLU A 172 -24.45 -8.38 -18.69
CA GLU A 172 -23.28 -8.69 -19.51
C GLU A 172 -21.98 -8.71 -18.70
N THR A 173 -21.04 -9.56 -19.15
CA THR A 173 -19.65 -9.57 -18.69
C THR A 173 -18.79 -8.78 -19.66
N ILE A 174 -18.12 -7.79 -19.15
CA ILE A 174 -17.21 -6.89 -19.87
C ILE A 174 -15.82 -7.53 -19.88
N THR A 175 -15.37 -8.02 -21.02
CA THR A 175 -14.03 -8.57 -21.16
C THR A 175 -13.08 -7.47 -21.65
N VAL A 176 -12.05 -7.16 -20.85
CA VAL A 176 -10.98 -6.24 -21.26
C VAL A 176 -9.82 -7.05 -21.79
N ASP A 177 -9.42 -6.76 -23.02
CA ASP A 177 -8.36 -7.43 -23.74
C ASP A 177 -7.36 -6.41 -24.31
N VAL A 178 -6.35 -6.87 -25.04
CA VAL A 178 -5.33 -6.02 -25.69
C VAL A 178 -5.49 -6.10 -27.20
N GLU A 179 -5.52 -4.94 -27.84
CA GLU A 179 -5.47 -4.79 -29.28
C GLU A 179 -4.51 -3.66 -29.66
N ASN A 180 -3.55 -3.94 -30.55
CA ASN A 180 -2.51 -2.97 -30.98
C ASN A 180 -1.72 -2.32 -29.82
N GLY A 181 -1.55 -3.04 -28.69
CA GLY A 181 -0.83 -2.53 -27.53
C GLY A 181 -1.67 -1.62 -26.60
N GLU A 182 -2.97 -1.51 -26.84
CA GLU A 182 -3.91 -0.74 -25.99
C GLU A 182 -4.99 -1.67 -25.41
N LEU A 183 -5.51 -1.28 -24.24
CA LEU A 183 -6.63 -1.99 -23.62
C LEU A 183 -7.93 -1.66 -24.36
N VAL A 184 -8.68 -2.70 -24.74
CA VAL A 184 -9.97 -2.61 -25.42
C VAL A 184 -11.02 -3.44 -24.71
N ILE A 185 -12.30 -3.11 -24.92
CA ILE A 185 -13.44 -3.90 -24.44
C ILE A 185 -13.99 -4.71 -25.59
N ARG A 186 -14.08 -5.99 -25.39
CA ARG A 186 -14.74 -6.97 -26.26
C ARG A 186 -16.08 -7.41 -25.69
#